data_5381a4ecd7aad580507017a7e794255e
#
_entry.id   5381a4ecd7aad580507017a7e794255e
#
_cell.length_a   1.000
_cell.length_b   1.000
_cell.length_c   1.000
_cell.angle_alpha   90.00
_cell.angle_beta   90.00
_cell.angle_gamma   90.00
#
_symmetry.space_group_name_H-M   'P 1'
#
loop_
_entity.id
_entity.type
_entity.pdbx_description
1 polymer ?
#
loop_
_entity_poly.entity_id
_entity_poly.type
_entity_poly.pdbx_seq_one_letter_code
_entity_poly.pdbx_strand_id
1 'polypeptide(L)' 'MAMSVDEAITQMELLDHTFFLFKNEENNNVAVVYKRDNGG' A
#
# COMPACT_ATOMS: atom_id res chain seq x y z
N MET A 1 -0.77 -9.25 8.40
CA MET A 1 -1.86 -8.49 9.01
C MET A 1 -2.61 -7.70 7.94
N ALA A 2 -3.92 -7.68 8.01
CA ALA A 2 -4.73 -6.98 7.01
C ALA A 2 -4.81 -5.49 7.33
N MET A 3 -4.91 -4.67 6.30
CA MET A 3 -5.03 -3.22 6.47
C MET A 3 -5.80 -2.63 5.30
N SER A 4 -6.22 -1.38 5.45
CA SER A 4 -6.91 -0.68 4.37
C SER A 4 -5.90 -0.15 3.36
N VAL A 5 -6.40 0.23 2.16
CA VAL A 5 -5.55 0.82 1.14
C VAL A 5 -4.92 2.12 1.65
N ASP A 6 -5.72 2.95 2.34
CA ASP A 6 -5.20 4.21 2.88
C ASP A 6 -4.07 3.97 3.88
N GLU A 7 -4.22 2.97 4.72
CA GLU A 7 -3.17 2.60 5.67
C GLU A 7 -1.91 2.13 4.96
N ALA A 8 -2.10 1.33 3.91
CA ALA A 8 -0.97 0.81 3.16
C ALA A 8 -0.18 1.93 2.49
N ILE A 9 -0.88 2.92 1.94
CA ILE A 9 -0.22 4.08 1.34
C ILE A 9 0.57 4.85 2.40
N THR A 10 -0.03 5.05 3.57
CA THR A 10 0.64 5.74 4.67
C THR A 10 1.91 4.99 5.09
N GLN A 11 1.80 3.67 5.23
CA GLN A 11 2.96 2.86 5.62
C GLN A 11 4.05 2.93 4.56
N MET A 12 3.67 2.88 3.29
CA MET A 12 4.64 2.97 2.21
C MET A 12 5.42 4.27 2.29
N GLU A 13 4.73 5.37 2.55
CA GLU A 13 5.37 6.68 2.64
C GLU A 13 6.25 6.80 3.88
N LEU A 14 5.80 6.27 5.00
CA LEU A 14 6.57 6.31 6.23
C LEU A 14 7.87 5.52 6.12
N LEU A 15 7.84 4.41 5.39
CA LEU A 15 9.02 3.56 5.22
C LEU A 15 9.86 3.99 4.03
N ASP A 16 9.42 5.01 3.30
CA ASP A 16 10.11 5.53 2.12
C ASP A 16 10.31 4.44 1.06
N HIS A 17 9.31 3.59 0.92
CA HIS A 17 9.31 2.55 -0.11
C HIS A 17 8.63 3.06 -1.37
N THR A 18 8.97 2.44 -2.51
CA THR A 18 8.31 2.76 -3.78
C THR A 18 7.15 1.84 -4.05
N PHE A 19 7.04 0.75 -3.32
CA PHE A 19 5.88 -0.13 -3.39
C PHE A 19 5.71 -0.81 -2.03
N PHE A 20 4.49 -1.31 -1.79
CA PHE A 20 4.18 -1.92 -0.50
C PHE A 20 3.13 -3.01 -0.72
N LEU A 21 3.47 -4.22 -0.30
CA LEU A 21 2.61 -5.38 -0.42
C LEU A 21 1.83 -5.56 0.88
N PHE A 22 0.52 -5.76 0.77
CA PHE A 22 -0.32 -5.87 1.97
C PHE A 22 -1.53 -6.74 1.68
N LYS A 23 -2.20 -7.17 2.74
CA LYS A 23 -3.47 -7.87 2.64
C LYS A 23 -4.59 -6.86 2.84
N ASN A 24 -5.46 -6.73 1.84
CA ASN A 24 -6.58 -5.79 1.89
C ASN A 24 -7.64 -6.31 2.85
N GLU A 25 -7.97 -5.52 3.88
CA GLU A 25 -8.92 -5.95 4.91
C GLU A 25 -10.35 -6.09 4.38
N GLU A 26 -10.67 -5.41 3.28
CA GLU A 26 -12.02 -5.43 2.73
C GLU A 26 -12.37 -6.76 2.09
N ASN A 27 -11.42 -7.37 1.38
CA ASN A 27 -11.68 -8.61 0.67
C ASN A 27 -10.71 -9.72 1.04
N ASN A 28 -9.79 -9.45 1.97
CA ASN A 28 -8.84 -10.42 2.49
C ASN A 28 -7.89 -10.96 1.42
N ASN A 29 -7.70 -10.20 0.35
CA ASN A 29 -6.80 -10.56 -0.74
C ASN A 29 -5.52 -9.75 -0.67
N VAL A 30 -4.44 -10.33 -1.19
CA VAL A 30 -3.17 -9.63 -1.27
C VAL A 30 -3.25 -8.55 -2.34
N ALA A 31 -2.73 -7.37 -2.02
CA ALA A 31 -2.73 -6.23 -2.93
C ALA A 31 -1.40 -5.51 -2.84
N VAL A 32 -1.15 -4.61 -3.76
CA VAL A 32 0.06 -3.82 -3.76
C VAL A 32 -0.26 -2.38 -4.12
N VAL A 33 0.38 -1.46 -3.40
CA VAL A 33 0.36 -0.03 -3.77
C VAL A 33 1.76 0.34 -4.21
N TYR A 34 1.86 1.27 -5.15
CA TYR A 34 3.16 1.69 -5.65
C TYR A 34 3.13 3.17 -6.03
N LYS A 35 4.31 3.75 -6.04
CA LYS A 35 4.46 5.18 -6.32
C LYS A 35 4.84 5.35 -7.78
N ARG A 36 4.24 6.36 -8.43
CA ARG A 36 4.55 6.69 -9.81
C ARG A 36 5.51 7.88 -9.86
N ASP A 37 6.46 7.81 -10.79
CA ASP A 37 7.44 8.87 -10.95
C ASP A 37 6.84 10.15 -11.49
N ASN A 38 5.77 10.04 -12.29
CA ASN A 38 5.17 11.20 -12.92
C ASN A 38 4.06 11.83 -12.10
N GLY A 39 4.05 11.55 -10.81
CA GLY A 39 3.08 12.14 -9.91
C GLY A 39 1.69 11.55 -10.02
N GLY A 40 1.55 10.43 -10.66
CA GLY A 40 0.28 9.76 -10.81
C GLY A 40 -0.15 8.98 -9.57
#